data_ee5bd199ff4d2a098283ea8d74bd7e44
#
_entry.id   ee5bd199ff4d2a098283ea8d74bd7e44
#
_cell.length_a   1.000
_cell.length_b   1.000
_cell.length_c   1.000
_cell.angle_alpha   90.00
_cell.angle_beta   90.00
_cell.angle_gamma   90.00
#
_symmetry.space_group_name_H-M   'P 1'
#
loop_
_entity.id
_entity.type
_entity.pdbx_description
1 polymer ?
#
loop_
_entity_poly.entity_id
_entity_poly.type
_entity_poly.pdbx_seq_one_letter_code
_entity_poly.pdbx_strand_id
1 'polypeptide(L)'
;MRNKYAPAIARRTILRSALGFSALALNGIAAAEESAQRVRGPHFIPKAKKVIWLFMRGGVSHMESFDPKPELNKYAGKAIGNTPYESVLEPAKIRKLRIPIKGDANGVTRTKIFPLQTGYRKYGESGIEISDWFPNIGSCADEIAFIRSMWTSDNNHGAQVQFHSGRHFLDPRVPTIGAWINYGLGSLSHNLPQFINIGPRYFDKRDAHYLGPAYEAVNLQVDPANPLEFATPTNGMTSREQLENLRLTNDLNRLSSQQYPLDPVIDARMKSYELAYRMQTAVPEALDLAQESAETQTLYGLDQPETKGFGQQLLAARRLSERGVRFIQIMHGDGAAGAWDSHSGLKNGHSKLAKQVDLPTAGLLKDLKRRGLLDETIVVFATEFGRTPGTQGADGRDHHAFGFSVWMAGAGIKGGVVNGATDELGYHAIEDPHYVTDIHATVNSLLGIDPRRLEVSGHKRLDRDYGHVIEDILS
;
A
#
# COMPACT_ATOMS: atom_id res chain seq x y z
N MET A 1 12.81 -56.25 -19.96
CA MET A 1 13.10 -55.11 -19.09
C MET A 1 12.03 -54.01 -19.37
N ARG A 2 11.03 -53.86 -18.50
CA ARG A 2 9.96 -52.85 -18.68
C ARG A 2 10.46 -51.53 -18.15
N ASN A 3 10.40 -50.52 -19.02
CA ASN A 3 10.88 -49.14 -18.76
C ASN A 3 10.04 -48.44 -17.67
N LYS A 4 10.54 -48.46 -16.44
CA LYS A 4 9.87 -47.85 -15.25
C LYS A 4 9.99 -46.32 -15.16
N TYR A 5 10.59 -45.63 -16.15
CA TYR A 5 10.89 -44.19 -16.10
C TYR A 5 9.99 -43.31 -17.00
N ALA A 6 9.17 -43.89 -17.86
CA ALA A 6 8.32 -43.13 -18.77
C ALA A 6 7.31 -42.19 -18.08
N PRO A 7 6.66 -42.50 -16.93
CA PRO A 7 5.69 -41.63 -16.31
C PRO A 7 6.31 -40.41 -15.65
N ALA A 8 7.54 -40.50 -15.14
CA ALA A 8 8.19 -39.38 -14.42
C ALA A 8 8.70 -38.28 -15.36
N ILE A 9 9.13 -38.67 -16.56
CA ILE A 9 9.60 -37.73 -17.60
C ILE A 9 8.43 -36.97 -18.19
N ALA A 10 7.32 -37.67 -18.48
CA ALA A 10 6.09 -37.05 -18.97
C ALA A 10 5.49 -36.04 -17.95
N ARG A 11 5.50 -36.38 -16.66
CA ARG A 11 5.04 -35.48 -15.58
C ARG A 11 5.90 -34.22 -15.46
N ARG A 12 7.21 -34.33 -15.54
CA ARG A 12 8.13 -33.17 -15.51
C ARG A 12 8.03 -32.29 -16.74
N THR A 13 7.77 -32.87 -17.91
CA THR A 13 7.65 -32.14 -19.18
C THR A 13 6.29 -31.46 -19.26
N ILE A 14 5.20 -32.08 -18.85
CA ILE A 14 3.87 -31.49 -18.74
C ILE A 14 3.89 -30.35 -17.69
N LEU A 15 4.52 -30.56 -16.54
CA LEU A 15 4.70 -29.53 -15.52
C LEU A 15 5.57 -28.36 -16.04
N ARG A 16 6.62 -28.59 -16.81
CA ARG A 16 7.44 -27.50 -17.39
C ARG A 16 6.77 -26.75 -18.54
N SER A 17 5.92 -27.39 -19.31
CA SER A 17 5.16 -26.74 -20.38
C SER A 17 3.86 -26.05 -19.87
N ALA A 18 3.31 -26.50 -18.74
CA ALA A 18 2.27 -25.77 -18.00
C ALA A 18 2.83 -24.58 -17.17
N LEU A 19 4.12 -24.52 -17.00
CA LEU A 19 4.87 -23.70 -16.02
C LEU A 19 5.33 -22.33 -16.53
N GLY A 20 4.65 -21.72 -17.48
CA GLY A 20 4.50 -20.28 -17.46
C GLY A 20 3.76 -19.80 -16.19
N PHE A 21 3.09 -20.71 -15.48
CA PHE A 21 2.38 -20.50 -14.21
C PHE A 21 3.23 -20.67 -12.94
N SER A 22 4.50 -21.07 -13.05
CA SER A 22 5.21 -21.67 -11.91
C SER A 22 5.60 -20.71 -10.79
N ALA A 23 5.80 -19.45 -11.06
CA ALA A 23 6.15 -18.50 -9.99
C ALA A 23 4.93 -18.10 -9.15
N LEU A 24 3.75 -17.95 -9.76
CA LEU A 24 2.51 -17.62 -9.05
C LEU A 24 1.89 -18.85 -8.36
N ALA A 25 1.97 -20.03 -9.00
CA ALA A 25 1.33 -21.25 -8.50
C ALA A 25 2.17 -22.02 -7.47
N LEU A 26 3.51 -22.01 -7.58
CA LEU A 26 4.39 -22.66 -6.59
C LEU A 26 4.36 -21.94 -5.23
N ASN A 27 4.04 -20.67 -5.21
CA ASN A 27 3.85 -19.94 -3.98
C ASN A 27 2.52 -20.27 -3.26
N GLY A 28 1.53 -20.85 -3.94
CA GLY A 28 0.22 -21.22 -3.36
C GLY A 28 0.18 -22.50 -2.51
N ILE A 29 1.26 -23.27 -2.50
CA ILE A 29 1.22 -24.68 -2.04
C ILE A 29 1.27 -24.85 -0.51
N ALA A 30 1.85 -23.91 0.22
CA ALA A 30 2.08 -24.09 1.67
C ALA A 30 0.93 -23.60 2.57
N ALA A 31 -0.02 -22.83 2.04
CA ALA A 31 -1.04 -22.15 2.86
C ALA A 31 -2.40 -22.87 2.94
N ALA A 32 -2.54 -24.01 2.28
CA ALA A 32 -3.83 -24.67 2.15
C ALA A 32 -4.23 -25.55 3.34
N GLU A 33 -3.30 -25.86 4.21
CA GLU A 33 -3.58 -26.80 5.32
C GLU A 33 -4.58 -26.30 6.35
N GLU A 34 -4.78 -25.00 6.46
CA GLU A 34 -5.67 -24.42 7.50
C GLU A 34 -6.96 -23.79 6.98
N SER A 35 -7.11 -23.59 5.68
CA SER A 35 -8.21 -22.76 5.19
C SER A 35 -9.54 -23.48 5.01
N ALA A 36 -9.59 -24.78 5.14
CA ALA A 36 -10.76 -25.60 4.78
C ALA A 36 -11.95 -25.50 5.76
N GLN A 37 -11.77 -24.98 6.98
CA GLN A 37 -12.81 -24.99 8.02
C GLN A 37 -13.17 -23.65 8.65
N ARG A 38 -12.57 -22.51 8.24
CA ARG A 38 -12.91 -21.21 8.83
C ARG A 38 -13.99 -20.48 8.02
N VAL A 39 -15.03 -20.04 8.70
CA VAL A 39 -15.97 -19.05 8.15
C VAL A 39 -15.23 -17.75 7.95
N ARG A 40 -14.86 -17.46 6.70
CA ARG A 40 -14.26 -16.19 6.31
C ARG A 40 -15.35 -15.16 6.17
N GLY A 41 -15.13 -13.99 6.73
CA GLY A 41 -16.07 -12.89 6.63
C GLY A 41 -15.84 -11.86 7.71
N PRO A 42 -16.56 -10.74 7.66
CA PRO A 42 -16.46 -9.71 8.68
C PRO A 42 -16.97 -10.23 10.02
N HIS A 43 -16.33 -9.77 11.09
CA HIS A 43 -16.69 -10.09 12.47
C HIS A 43 -17.88 -9.26 12.98
N PHE A 44 -18.10 -8.11 12.33
CA PHE A 44 -19.22 -7.18 12.55
C PHE A 44 -19.56 -6.49 11.22
N ILE A 45 -20.63 -5.70 11.21
CA ILE A 45 -21.12 -5.06 9.98
C ILE A 45 -20.07 -4.09 9.43
N PRO A 46 -19.54 -4.34 8.21
CA PRO A 46 -18.53 -3.48 7.62
C PRO A 46 -19.15 -2.20 7.06
N LYS A 47 -18.43 -1.08 7.17
CA LYS A 47 -18.72 0.17 6.46
C LYS A 47 -18.05 0.20 5.09
N ALA A 48 -16.95 -0.52 4.92
CA ALA A 48 -16.16 -0.62 3.70
C ALA A 48 -16.04 -2.05 3.20
N LYS A 49 -15.81 -2.22 1.91
CA LYS A 49 -15.56 -3.52 1.25
C LYS A 49 -14.17 -3.62 0.65
N LYS A 50 -13.57 -2.49 0.29
CA LYS A 50 -12.36 -2.40 -0.54
C LYS A 50 -11.41 -1.34 -0.01
N VAL A 51 -10.12 -1.48 -0.33
CA VAL A 51 -9.08 -0.52 0.03
C VAL A 51 -8.20 -0.24 -1.19
N ILE A 52 -7.94 1.03 -1.46
CA ILE A 52 -6.90 1.51 -2.36
C ILE A 52 -5.86 2.23 -1.50
N TRP A 53 -4.66 1.66 -1.45
CA TRP A 53 -3.57 2.08 -0.57
C TRP A 53 -2.47 2.73 -1.38
N LEU A 54 -2.38 4.06 -1.33
CA LEU A 54 -1.39 4.86 -2.04
C LEU A 54 -0.20 5.12 -1.13
N PHE A 55 0.96 4.60 -1.47
CA PHE A 55 2.14 4.71 -0.64
C PHE A 55 3.26 5.46 -1.36
N MET A 56 3.59 6.64 -0.84
CA MET A 56 4.59 7.57 -1.37
C MET A 56 5.95 7.25 -0.74
N ARG A 57 6.72 6.40 -1.39
CA ARG A 57 7.98 5.88 -0.86
C ARG A 57 9.07 6.93 -0.79
N GLY A 58 9.74 7.02 0.35
CA GLY A 58 10.90 7.87 0.56
C GLY A 58 10.72 8.96 1.63
N GLY A 59 9.53 9.12 2.20
CA GLY A 59 9.27 10.13 3.23
C GLY A 59 8.81 11.47 2.66
N VAL A 60 7.50 11.62 2.48
CA VAL A 60 6.90 12.90 2.07
C VAL A 60 7.03 13.92 3.20
N SER A 61 7.52 15.11 2.88
CA SER A 61 7.54 16.20 3.85
C SER A 61 6.13 16.67 4.20
N HIS A 62 5.71 16.43 5.43
CA HIS A 62 4.40 16.87 5.92
C HIS A 62 4.29 18.40 5.90
N MET A 63 5.39 19.10 6.19
CA MET A 63 5.45 20.56 6.21
C MET A 63 5.30 21.19 4.82
N GLU A 64 5.63 20.50 3.75
CA GLU A 64 5.45 20.93 2.36
C GLU A 64 4.25 20.25 1.68
N SER A 65 3.41 19.53 2.44
CA SER A 65 2.22 18.86 1.88
C SER A 65 0.92 19.24 2.60
N PHE A 66 0.68 18.70 3.78
CA PHE A 66 -0.62 18.76 4.44
C PHE A 66 -0.59 19.36 5.85
N ASP A 67 0.57 19.73 6.38
CA ASP A 67 0.74 20.26 7.73
C ASP A 67 1.57 21.56 7.73
N PRO A 68 0.97 22.72 7.38
CA PRO A 68 1.68 23.99 7.23
C PRO A 68 2.28 24.47 8.55
N LYS A 69 3.56 24.89 8.51
CA LYS A 69 4.32 25.38 9.68
C LYS A 69 4.94 26.76 9.39
N PRO A 70 4.17 27.84 9.48
CA PRO A 70 4.63 29.20 9.14
C PRO A 70 5.81 29.67 10.00
N GLU A 71 5.97 29.14 11.22
CA GLU A 71 7.08 29.47 12.10
C GLU A 71 8.45 29.05 11.50
N LEU A 72 8.47 28.08 10.58
CA LEU A 72 9.70 27.72 9.85
C LEU A 72 10.20 28.89 8.98
N ASN A 73 9.32 29.68 8.39
CA ASN A 73 9.69 30.87 7.62
C ASN A 73 10.18 32.00 8.54
N LYS A 74 9.50 32.21 9.67
CA LYS A 74 9.82 33.27 10.63
C LYS A 74 11.20 33.07 11.28
N TYR A 75 11.57 31.83 11.54
CA TYR A 75 12.85 31.47 12.17
C TYR A 75 13.85 30.85 11.19
N ALA A 76 13.65 31.01 9.90
CA ALA A 76 14.51 30.46 8.86
C ALA A 76 15.99 30.79 9.11
N GLY A 77 16.85 29.77 9.02
CA GLY A 77 18.31 29.88 9.20
C GLY A 77 18.79 29.98 10.64
N LYS A 78 17.91 30.15 11.63
CA LYS A 78 18.28 30.12 13.05
C LYS A 78 18.42 28.67 13.54
N ALA A 79 19.23 28.48 14.57
CA ALA A 79 19.21 27.22 15.31
C ALA A 79 17.92 27.13 16.14
N ILE A 80 17.29 25.96 16.23
CA ILE A 80 16.08 25.72 17.02
C ILE A 80 16.29 26.18 18.49
N GLY A 81 17.43 25.87 19.08
CA GLY A 81 17.79 26.31 20.45
C GLY A 81 17.88 27.83 20.65
N ASN A 82 17.85 28.63 19.57
CA ASN A 82 17.80 30.07 19.58
C ASN A 82 16.41 30.62 19.22
N THR A 83 15.38 29.83 19.43
CA THR A 83 13.97 30.16 19.18
C THR A 83 13.13 29.86 20.41
N PRO A 84 11.88 30.35 20.51
CA PRO A 84 10.99 29.97 21.61
C PRO A 84 10.63 28.45 21.63
N TYR A 85 11.04 27.70 20.62
CA TYR A 85 10.74 26.28 20.43
C TYR A 85 11.90 25.35 20.81
N GLU A 86 12.92 25.83 21.55
CA GLU A 86 14.08 25.02 21.93
C GLU A 86 13.69 23.72 22.66
N SER A 87 12.55 23.74 23.36
CA SER A 87 12.06 22.58 24.12
C SER A 87 11.72 21.36 23.27
N VAL A 88 11.57 21.49 21.94
CA VAL A 88 11.38 20.32 21.05
C VAL A 88 12.63 19.43 21.01
N LEU A 89 13.79 19.96 21.40
CA LEU A 89 15.06 19.22 21.45
C LEU A 89 15.30 18.56 22.82
N GLU A 90 14.41 18.71 23.78
CA GLU A 90 14.56 18.11 25.11
C GLU A 90 14.58 16.57 25.00
N PRO A 91 15.59 15.89 25.59
CA PRO A 91 15.69 14.43 25.51
C PRO A 91 14.45 13.69 26.01
N ALA A 92 13.71 14.27 26.97
CA ALA A 92 12.48 13.70 27.50
C ALA A 92 11.32 13.66 26.48
N LYS A 93 11.32 14.55 25.49
CA LYS A 93 10.33 14.61 24.42
C LYS A 93 10.68 13.70 23.23
N ILE A 94 11.95 13.35 23.09
CA ILE A 94 12.43 12.51 22.00
C ILE A 94 11.98 11.07 22.24
N ARG A 95 11.08 10.59 21.42
CA ARG A 95 10.62 9.20 21.45
C ARG A 95 11.78 8.25 21.14
N LYS A 96 11.78 7.07 21.77
CA LYS A 96 12.79 6.05 21.50
C LYS A 96 12.66 5.54 20.08
N LEU A 97 13.70 5.79 19.29
CA LEU A 97 13.84 5.20 17.96
C LEU A 97 14.58 3.88 18.01
N ARG A 98 14.23 2.98 17.14
CA ARG A 98 14.97 1.76 16.84
C ARG A 98 15.76 2.00 15.54
N ILE A 99 17.03 2.40 15.68
CA ILE A 99 17.87 2.77 14.55
C ILE A 99 18.62 1.53 14.03
N PRO A 100 18.29 1.01 12.85
CA PRO A 100 18.93 -0.19 12.32
C PRO A 100 20.38 0.06 11.86
N ILE A 101 20.70 1.29 11.47
CA ILE A 101 22.04 1.67 10.99
C ILE A 101 22.50 2.89 11.75
N LYS A 102 23.63 2.77 12.47
CA LYS A 102 24.30 3.90 13.09
C LYS A 102 25.14 4.63 12.05
N GLY A 103 24.87 5.90 11.81
CA GLY A 103 25.65 6.76 10.90
C GLY A 103 24.98 8.12 10.69
N ASP A 104 25.70 9.04 10.08
CA ASP A 104 25.28 10.44 9.87
C ASP A 104 24.04 10.63 8.99
N ALA A 105 23.67 9.62 8.24
CA ALA A 105 22.60 9.75 7.27
C ALA A 105 21.19 9.72 7.87
N ASN A 106 21.01 9.13 9.07
CA ASN A 106 19.68 8.83 9.57
C ASN A 106 19.57 9.12 11.07
N GLY A 107 18.85 10.16 11.43
CA GLY A 107 18.49 10.46 12.83
C GLY A 107 19.43 11.40 13.56
N VAL A 108 20.25 12.15 12.84
CA VAL A 108 20.96 13.28 13.41
C VAL A 108 19.97 14.43 13.62
N THR A 109 19.96 15.03 14.79
CA THR A 109 19.16 16.22 15.06
C THR A 109 19.61 17.36 14.16
N ARG A 110 18.75 17.76 13.21
CA ARG A 110 19.00 18.90 12.32
C ARG A 110 18.46 20.15 12.99
N THR A 111 19.33 20.97 13.54
CA THR A 111 18.93 22.11 14.40
C THR A 111 18.75 23.42 13.64
N LYS A 112 19.35 23.60 12.45
CA LYS A 112 19.19 24.83 11.66
C LYS A 112 17.89 24.80 10.91
N ILE A 113 16.95 25.67 11.26
CA ILE A 113 15.61 25.71 10.66
C ILE A 113 15.68 25.98 9.16
N PHE A 114 15.01 25.11 8.39
CA PHE A 114 14.86 25.26 6.94
C PHE A 114 13.46 25.80 6.64
N PRO A 115 13.34 26.91 5.89
CA PRO A 115 12.04 27.50 5.59
C PRO A 115 11.17 26.56 4.76
N LEU A 116 9.87 26.82 4.76
CA LEU A 116 8.93 26.16 3.84
C LEU A 116 9.33 26.42 2.39
N GLN A 117 9.26 25.39 1.57
CA GLN A 117 9.64 25.45 0.17
C GLN A 117 8.47 25.77 -0.77
N THR A 118 7.26 25.91 -0.23
CA THR A 118 6.02 26.15 -0.94
C THR A 118 5.08 27.02 -0.12
N GLY A 119 4.10 27.63 -0.77
CA GLY A 119 2.98 28.32 -0.14
C GLY A 119 1.86 27.36 0.23
N TYR A 120 0.84 27.94 0.89
CA TYR A 120 -0.37 27.26 1.33
C TYR A 120 -1.59 28.10 1.06
N ARG A 121 -2.70 27.44 0.78
CA ARG A 121 -4.02 28.06 0.69
C ARG A 121 -5.09 27.18 1.30
N LYS A 122 -6.23 27.79 1.62
CA LYS A 122 -7.42 27.09 2.12
C LYS A 122 -8.20 26.48 0.97
N TYR A 123 -8.71 25.28 1.19
CA TYR A 123 -9.50 24.53 0.22
C TYR A 123 -10.81 24.04 0.83
N GLY A 124 -11.80 23.84 -0.03
CA GLY A 124 -13.11 23.31 0.34
C GLY A 124 -13.91 24.23 1.24
N GLU A 125 -15.10 23.79 1.61
CA GLU A 125 -15.95 24.46 2.61
C GLU A 125 -15.34 24.34 4.02
N SER A 126 -14.60 23.25 4.25
CA SER A 126 -13.85 22.99 5.50
C SER A 126 -12.70 23.98 5.74
N GLY A 127 -12.23 24.69 4.69
CA GLY A 127 -11.15 25.66 4.80
C GLY A 127 -9.79 25.07 5.20
N ILE A 128 -9.53 23.81 4.91
CA ILE A 128 -8.29 23.11 5.26
C ILE A 128 -7.12 23.68 4.44
N GLU A 129 -6.03 24.04 5.12
CA GLU A 129 -4.83 24.52 4.47
C GLU A 129 -4.02 23.36 3.90
N ILE A 130 -3.76 23.42 2.59
CA ILE A 130 -2.99 22.44 1.83
C ILE A 130 -1.97 23.19 0.97
N SER A 131 -0.82 22.57 0.76
CA SER A 131 0.29 23.13 0.00
C SER A 131 -0.08 23.45 -1.45
N ASP A 132 0.52 24.50 -2.00
CA ASP A 132 0.36 24.88 -3.42
C ASP A 132 0.89 23.80 -4.39
N TRP A 133 1.57 22.78 -3.89
CA TRP A 133 1.97 21.61 -4.69
C TRP A 133 0.86 20.59 -4.89
N PHE A 134 -0.25 20.68 -4.10
CA PHE A 134 -1.37 19.72 -4.14
C PHE A 134 -2.73 20.40 -4.38
N PRO A 135 -2.85 21.27 -5.42
CA PRO A 135 -4.10 22.00 -5.66
C PRO A 135 -5.28 21.10 -6.06
N ASN A 136 -5.01 19.98 -6.74
CA ASN A 136 -6.07 19.07 -7.17
C ASN A 136 -6.58 18.23 -6.00
N ILE A 137 -5.68 17.66 -5.17
CA ILE A 137 -6.07 17.00 -3.90
C ILE A 137 -6.80 18.00 -3.01
N GLY A 138 -6.34 19.27 -2.96
CA GLY A 138 -7.03 20.34 -2.26
C GLY A 138 -8.49 20.51 -2.71
N SER A 139 -8.77 20.39 -4.01
CA SER A 139 -10.15 20.45 -4.51
C SER A 139 -11.05 19.29 -4.01
N CYS A 140 -10.49 18.29 -3.37
CA CYS A 140 -11.20 17.18 -2.74
C CYS A 140 -11.12 17.24 -1.20
N ALA A 141 -10.70 18.37 -0.60
CA ALA A 141 -10.46 18.49 0.84
C ALA A 141 -11.66 18.07 1.69
N ASP A 142 -12.88 18.40 1.23
CA ASP A 142 -14.12 18.08 1.94
C ASP A 142 -14.48 16.56 1.93
N GLU A 143 -13.75 15.75 1.15
CA GLU A 143 -13.90 14.30 1.13
C GLU A 143 -12.81 13.59 1.95
N ILE A 144 -11.83 14.33 2.48
CA ILE A 144 -10.60 13.78 3.06
C ILE A 144 -10.55 14.08 4.55
N ALA A 145 -10.15 13.08 5.34
CA ALA A 145 -9.70 13.24 6.71
C ALA A 145 -8.16 13.28 6.74
N PHE A 146 -7.59 14.39 7.16
CA PHE A 146 -6.14 14.57 7.30
C PHE A 146 -5.71 14.24 8.73
N ILE A 147 -4.75 13.32 8.87
CA ILE A 147 -4.16 12.92 10.15
C ILE A 147 -2.75 13.52 10.18
N ARG A 148 -2.55 14.58 10.97
CA ARG A 148 -1.29 15.36 11.01
C ARG A 148 -0.34 14.91 12.10
N SER A 149 -0.76 13.98 12.94
CA SER A 149 -0.06 13.57 14.16
C SER A 149 0.50 12.16 14.10
N MET A 150 0.79 11.67 12.92
CA MET A 150 1.42 10.34 12.76
C MET A 150 2.86 10.34 13.28
N TRP A 151 3.27 9.22 13.87
CA TRP A 151 4.66 8.96 14.25
C TRP A 151 5.03 7.48 14.07
N THR A 152 6.33 7.21 14.00
CA THR A 152 6.89 5.86 13.88
C THR A 152 8.14 5.69 14.76
N SER A 153 8.60 4.48 14.94
CA SER A 153 9.82 4.19 15.72
C SER A 153 11.06 3.93 14.86
N ASP A 154 10.91 3.90 13.55
CA ASP A 154 12.00 3.72 12.59
C ASP A 154 12.19 5.01 11.77
N ASN A 155 13.42 5.51 11.73
CA ASN A 155 13.78 6.70 10.95
C ASN A 155 14.59 6.36 9.69
N ASN A 156 14.57 5.11 9.27
CA ASN A 156 15.18 4.63 8.03
C ASN A 156 14.10 4.00 7.14
N HIS A 157 14.38 3.79 5.85
CA HIS A 157 13.42 3.25 4.89
C HIS A 157 12.94 1.82 5.19
N GLY A 158 13.52 1.13 6.18
CA GLY A 158 12.90 -0.02 6.84
C GLY A 158 11.52 0.26 7.43
N ALA A 159 11.22 1.52 7.74
CA ALA A 159 9.90 2.00 8.13
C ALA A 159 8.80 1.70 7.09
N GLN A 160 9.15 1.49 5.81
CA GLN A 160 8.20 1.00 4.80
C GLN A 160 7.62 -0.36 5.21
N VAL A 161 8.46 -1.27 5.71
CA VAL A 161 8.00 -2.56 6.26
C VAL A 161 7.13 -2.35 7.49
N GLN A 162 7.55 -1.43 8.38
CA GLN A 162 6.81 -1.12 9.59
C GLN A 162 5.43 -0.54 9.29
N PHE A 163 5.33 0.37 8.32
CA PHE A 163 4.05 0.96 7.93
C PHE A 163 3.07 -0.08 7.36
N HIS A 164 3.56 -1.11 6.64
CA HIS A 164 2.70 -2.12 6.05
C HIS A 164 2.39 -3.30 6.97
N SER A 165 3.28 -3.62 7.91
CA SER A 165 3.16 -4.80 8.77
C SER A 165 2.85 -4.48 10.24
N GLY A 166 3.02 -3.23 10.66
CA GLY A 166 2.97 -2.82 12.07
C GLY A 166 4.20 -3.24 12.88
N ARG A 167 5.22 -3.85 12.23
CA ARG A 167 6.43 -4.35 12.92
C ARG A 167 7.69 -3.71 12.36
N HIS A 168 8.57 -3.34 13.27
CA HIS A 168 9.86 -2.75 12.92
C HIS A 168 10.68 -3.69 12.02
N PHE A 169 11.45 -3.11 11.10
CA PHE A 169 12.27 -3.86 10.15
C PHE A 169 13.22 -4.89 10.79
N LEU A 170 13.69 -4.65 12.03
CA LEU A 170 14.54 -5.58 12.78
C LEU A 170 13.77 -6.70 13.49
N ASP A 171 12.45 -6.66 13.54
CA ASP A 171 11.63 -7.70 14.14
C ASP A 171 11.45 -8.89 13.19
N PRO A 172 11.04 -10.06 13.69
CA PRO A 172 10.61 -11.16 12.84
C PRO A 172 9.54 -10.69 11.85
N ARG A 173 9.64 -11.15 10.62
CA ARG A 173 8.70 -10.78 9.55
C ARG A 173 7.31 -11.31 9.85
N VAL A 174 6.32 -10.44 9.72
CA VAL A 174 4.92 -10.75 9.90
C VAL A 174 4.12 -10.29 8.66
N PRO A 175 2.91 -10.84 8.45
CA PRO A 175 2.10 -10.44 7.31
C PRO A 175 1.77 -8.96 7.29
N THR A 176 1.67 -8.39 6.09
CA THR A 176 1.21 -7.01 5.88
C THR A 176 -0.30 -6.89 6.10
N ILE A 177 -0.78 -5.66 6.28
CA ILE A 177 -2.22 -5.39 6.42
C ILE A 177 -3.03 -5.94 5.24
N GLY A 178 -2.53 -5.82 4.00
CA GLY A 178 -3.21 -6.37 2.82
C GLY A 178 -3.34 -7.89 2.88
N ALA A 179 -2.31 -8.59 3.32
CA ALA A 179 -2.34 -10.03 3.51
C ALA A 179 -3.31 -10.45 4.62
N TRP A 180 -3.37 -9.72 5.73
CA TRP A 180 -4.33 -9.97 6.81
C TRP A 180 -5.77 -9.75 6.39
N ILE A 181 -6.06 -8.69 5.62
CA ILE A 181 -7.39 -8.42 5.07
C ILE A 181 -7.80 -9.54 4.10
N ASN A 182 -6.87 -9.98 3.24
CA ASN A 182 -7.09 -11.09 2.34
C ASN A 182 -7.37 -12.40 3.10
N TYR A 183 -6.61 -12.68 4.16
CA TYR A 183 -6.79 -13.85 5.02
C TYR A 183 -8.14 -13.85 5.73
N GLY A 184 -8.54 -12.71 6.31
CA GLY A 184 -9.75 -12.60 7.12
C GLY A 184 -11.04 -12.56 6.30
N LEU A 185 -11.06 -11.87 5.16
CA LEU A 185 -12.29 -11.59 4.42
C LEU A 185 -12.45 -12.40 3.12
N GLY A 186 -11.36 -12.92 2.57
CA GLY A 186 -11.42 -13.62 1.29
C GLY A 186 -11.78 -12.70 0.11
N SER A 187 -12.22 -13.29 -1.00
CA SER A 187 -12.44 -12.60 -2.28
C SER A 187 -13.85 -12.05 -2.46
N LEU A 188 -13.94 -10.91 -3.17
CA LEU A 188 -15.17 -10.41 -3.76
C LEU A 188 -15.25 -10.78 -5.27
N SER A 189 -14.19 -11.30 -5.85
CA SER A 189 -14.08 -11.68 -7.26
C SER A 189 -13.71 -13.16 -7.39
N HIS A 190 -14.26 -13.82 -8.39
CA HIS A 190 -13.90 -15.20 -8.75
C HIS A 190 -12.73 -15.26 -9.75
N ASN A 191 -12.47 -14.17 -10.48
CA ASN A 191 -11.56 -14.15 -11.63
C ASN A 191 -10.32 -13.28 -11.42
N LEU A 192 -10.28 -12.48 -10.35
CA LEU A 192 -9.19 -11.60 -10.03
C LEU A 192 -8.60 -11.92 -8.64
N PRO A 193 -7.30 -11.65 -8.42
CA PRO A 193 -6.69 -11.80 -7.12
C PRO A 193 -7.33 -10.84 -6.11
N GLN A 194 -7.23 -11.19 -4.86
CA GLN A 194 -7.85 -10.43 -3.76
C GLN A 194 -6.97 -9.27 -3.31
N PHE A 195 -5.66 -9.43 -3.48
CA PHE A 195 -4.63 -8.46 -3.13
C PHE A 195 -3.71 -8.25 -4.32
N ILE A 196 -3.59 -7.00 -4.74
CA ILE A 196 -2.76 -6.56 -5.88
C ILE A 196 -1.78 -5.51 -5.41
N ASN A 197 -0.53 -5.62 -5.87
CA ASN A 197 0.48 -4.59 -5.76
C ASN A 197 0.83 -4.04 -7.15
N ILE A 198 0.86 -2.72 -7.28
CA ILE A 198 1.30 -1.98 -8.47
C ILE A 198 2.48 -1.11 -8.07
N GLY A 199 3.58 -1.22 -8.79
CA GLY A 199 4.79 -0.43 -8.55
C GLY A 199 5.88 -1.19 -7.78
N PRO A 200 7.02 -0.53 -7.56
CA PRO A 200 8.24 -1.19 -7.08
C PRO A 200 8.22 -1.48 -5.58
N ARG A 201 8.82 -2.62 -5.19
CA ARG A 201 9.03 -3.04 -3.80
C ARG A 201 10.49 -3.46 -3.60
N TYR A 202 11.10 -2.96 -2.53
CA TYR A 202 12.54 -3.19 -2.29
C TYR A 202 12.85 -3.87 -0.96
N PHE A 203 12.27 -3.44 0.17
CA PHE A 203 12.66 -3.92 1.49
C PHE A 203 12.06 -5.27 1.87
N ASP A 204 10.82 -5.50 1.51
CA ASP A 204 10.17 -6.80 1.67
C ASP A 204 9.30 -7.07 0.44
N LYS A 205 9.53 -8.20 -0.20
CA LYS A 205 8.80 -8.63 -1.39
C LYS A 205 7.71 -9.65 -1.05
N ARG A 206 7.60 -10.03 0.21
CA ARG A 206 6.57 -10.94 0.71
C ARG A 206 5.57 -10.17 1.56
N ASP A 207 4.30 -10.42 1.32
CA ASP A 207 3.22 -9.82 2.11
C ASP A 207 2.67 -10.79 3.14
N ALA A 208 2.56 -12.05 2.77
CA ALA A 208 1.82 -13.02 3.57
C ALA A 208 2.67 -13.74 4.61
N HIS A 209 4.01 -13.83 4.43
CA HIS A 209 4.90 -14.52 5.34
C HIS A 209 4.34 -15.86 5.81
N TYR A 210 4.07 -16.04 7.13
CA TYR A 210 3.55 -17.27 7.68
C TYR A 210 2.08 -17.55 7.37
N LEU A 211 1.32 -16.59 6.81
CA LEU A 211 -0.02 -16.86 6.28
C LEU A 211 0.04 -17.71 5.01
N GLY A 212 1.21 -17.72 4.36
CA GLY A 212 1.46 -18.50 3.17
C GLY A 212 1.05 -17.80 1.86
N PRO A 213 1.51 -18.37 0.75
CA PRO A 213 1.51 -17.71 -0.55
C PRO A 213 0.12 -17.45 -1.15
N ALA A 214 -0.94 -18.10 -0.67
CA ALA A 214 -2.31 -17.82 -1.12
C ALA A 214 -2.80 -16.41 -0.77
N TYR A 215 -2.11 -15.75 0.16
CA TYR A 215 -2.45 -14.41 0.65
C TYR A 215 -1.45 -13.34 0.22
N GLU A 216 -0.46 -13.72 -0.61
CA GLU A 216 0.49 -12.78 -1.19
C GLU A 216 -0.20 -11.81 -2.16
N ALA A 217 0.38 -10.62 -2.30
CA ALA A 217 0.00 -9.71 -3.35
C ALA A 217 0.42 -10.26 -4.72
N VAL A 218 -0.47 -10.17 -5.69
CA VAL A 218 -0.11 -10.34 -7.10
C VAL A 218 0.44 -9.02 -7.62
N ASN A 219 1.68 -9.03 -8.11
CA ASN A 219 2.29 -7.85 -8.70
C ASN A 219 1.76 -7.67 -10.13
N LEU A 220 1.18 -6.51 -10.40
CA LEU A 220 0.74 -6.13 -11.74
C LEU A 220 1.58 -4.98 -12.28
N GLN A 221 1.83 -5.01 -13.57
CA GLN A 221 2.37 -3.89 -14.33
C GLN A 221 1.24 -3.26 -15.14
N VAL A 222 1.15 -1.94 -15.13
CA VAL A 222 0.18 -1.23 -15.96
C VAL A 222 0.79 -1.02 -17.35
N ASP A 223 1.09 -2.12 -18.01
CA ASP A 223 1.51 -2.21 -19.39
C ASP A 223 0.48 -3.06 -20.17
N PRO A 224 -0.27 -2.45 -21.10
CA PRO A 224 -1.26 -3.19 -21.88
C PRO A 224 -0.68 -4.36 -22.68
N ALA A 225 0.61 -4.29 -23.04
CA ALA A 225 1.28 -5.36 -23.79
C ALA A 225 1.69 -6.54 -22.91
N ASN A 226 1.98 -6.29 -21.62
CA ASN A 226 2.37 -7.33 -20.66
C ASN A 226 1.89 -6.99 -19.23
N PRO A 227 0.56 -7.00 -19.01
CA PRO A 227 -0.02 -6.54 -17.75
C PRO A 227 0.26 -7.48 -16.56
N LEU A 228 0.55 -8.73 -16.85
CA LEU A 228 0.85 -9.76 -15.86
C LEU A 228 2.01 -10.61 -16.39
N GLU A 229 3.09 -10.66 -15.64
CA GLU A 229 4.23 -11.50 -15.96
C GLU A 229 3.78 -12.96 -16.10
N PHE A 230 4.13 -13.64 -17.21
CA PHE A 230 3.69 -14.98 -17.54
C PHE A 230 2.19 -15.16 -17.85
N ALA A 231 1.44 -14.08 -18.13
CA ALA A 231 0.03 -14.18 -18.53
C ALA A 231 -0.17 -14.79 -19.92
N THR A 232 0.81 -14.64 -20.82
CA THR A 232 0.77 -15.24 -22.15
C THR A 232 1.35 -16.66 -22.11
N PRO A 233 0.71 -17.62 -22.81
CA PRO A 233 1.27 -18.97 -22.92
C PRO A 233 2.69 -18.93 -23.50
N THR A 234 3.62 -19.63 -22.86
CA THR A 234 4.98 -19.80 -23.38
C THR A 234 5.00 -20.84 -24.51
N ASN A 235 5.97 -20.74 -25.42
CA ASN A 235 6.25 -21.72 -26.45
C ASN A 235 5.17 -21.88 -27.57
N GLY A 236 4.46 -20.80 -27.92
CA GLY A 236 3.50 -20.83 -29.03
C GLY A 236 2.24 -21.66 -28.78
N MET A 237 1.99 -22.03 -27.52
CA MET A 237 0.78 -22.75 -27.11
C MET A 237 -0.45 -21.85 -27.28
N THR A 238 -1.51 -22.39 -27.86
CA THR A 238 -2.80 -21.71 -27.97
C THR A 238 -3.53 -21.73 -26.61
N SER A 239 -4.47 -20.80 -26.42
CA SER A 239 -5.33 -20.77 -25.21
C SER A 239 -6.14 -22.07 -25.05
N ARG A 240 -6.52 -22.71 -26.15
CA ARG A 240 -7.20 -23.99 -26.13
C ARG A 240 -6.32 -25.12 -25.61
N GLU A 241 -5.11 -25.25 -26.12
CA GLU A 241 -4.12 -26.24 -25.64
C GLU A 241 -3.77 -26.01 -24.17
N GLN A 242 -3.68 -24.76 -23.75
CA GLN A 242 -3.44 -24.42 -22.36
C GLN A 242 -4.60 -24.85 -21.46
N LEU A 243 -5.86 -24.64 -21.88
CA LEU A 243 -7.02 -25.09 -21.14
C LEU A 243 -7.08 -26.63 -21.06
N GLU A 244 -6.74 -27.33 -22.12
CA GLU A 244 -6.68 -28.79 -22.13
C GLU A 244 -5.59 -29.33 -21.19
N ASN A 245 -4.42 -28.68 -21.17
CA ASN A 245 -3.33 -29.00 -20.23
C ASN A 245 -3.73 -28.70 -18.77
N LEU A 246 -4.45 -27.60 -18.51
CA LEU A 246 -4.97 -27.30 -17.19
C LEU A 246 -5.96 -28.36 -16.71
N ARG A 247 -6.90 -28.76 -17.57
CA ARG A 247 -7.87 -29.82 -17.28
C ARG A 247 -7.16 -31.13 -16.95
N LEU A 248 -6.21 -31.55 -17.79
CA LEU A 248 -5.43 -32.78 -17.56
C LEU A 248 -4.65 -32.70 -16.23
N THR A 249 -4.04 -31.53 -15.93
CA THR A 249 -3.33 -31.31 -14.67
C THR A 249 -4.27 -31.42 -13.46
N ASN A 250 -5.47 -30.85 -13.57
CA ASN A 250 -6.47 -30.94 -12.52
C ASN A 250 -7.01 -32.36 -12.34
N ASP A 251 -7.22 -33.11 -13.44
CA ASP A 251 -7.64 -34.49 -13.35
C ASP A 251 -6.56 -35.39 -12.68
N LEU A 252 -5.29 -35.17 -12.99
CA LEU A 252 -4.19 -35.85 -12.31
C LEU A 252 -4.09 -35.47 -10.81
N ASN A 253 -4.35 -34.20 -10.49
CA ASN A 253 -4.38 -33.75 -9.10
C ASN A 253 -5.58 -34.35 -8.35
N ARG A 254 -6.77 -34.47 -8.98
CA ARG A 254 -7.93 -35.17 -8.39
C ARG A 254 -7.66 -36.64 -8.10
N LEU A 255 -6.98 -37.35 -9.00
CA LEU A 255 -6.55 -38.72 -8.74
C LEU A 255 -5.57 -38.78 -7.55
N SER A 256 -4.66 -37.80 -7.44
CA SER A 256 -3.76 -37.71 -6.30
C SER A 256 -4.51 -37.39 -5.00
N SER A 257 -5.51 -36.51 -5.04
CA SER A 257 -6.38 -36.17 -3.90
C SER A 257 -7.16 -37.40 -3.40
N GLN A 258 -7.65 -38.25 -4.30
CA GLN A 258 -8.29 -39.51 -3.91
C GLN A 258 -7.31 -40.47 -3.19
N GLN A 259 -6.05 -40.48 -3.60
CA GLN A 259 -5.00 -41.28 -2.97
C GLN A 259 -4.53 -40.70 -1.63
N TYR A 260 -4.60 -39.36 -1.48
CA TYR A 260 -4.19 -38.60 -0.29
C TYR A 260 -5.31 -37.65 0.16
N PRO A 261 -6.45 -38.19 0.67
CA PRO A 261 -7.66 -37.41 0.92
C PRO A 261 -7.53 -36.38 2.06
N LEU A 262 -6.47 -36.49 2.86
CA LEU A 262 -6.16 -35.55 3.95
C LEU A 262 -5.09 -34.51 3.58
N ASP A 263 -4.66 -34.47 2.31
CA ASP A 263 -3.68 -33.47 1.85
C ASP A 263 -4.38 -32.25 1.23
N PRO A 264 -4.60 -31.16 1.99
CA PRO A 264 -5.28 -29.96 1.53
C PRO A 264 -4.44 -29.17 0.52
N VAL A 265 -3.13 -29.45 0.39
CA VAL A 265 -2.24 -28.78 -0.56
C VAL A 265 -2.63 -29.06 -2.00
N ILE A 266 -3.20 -30.21 -2.30
CA ILE A 266 -3.61 -30.60 -3.65
C ILE A 266 -4.79 -29.74 -4.12
N ASP A 267 -5.82 -29.55 -3.30
CA ASP A 267 -6.99 -28.74 -3.62
C ASP A 267 -6.64 -27.26 -3.78
N ALA A 268 -5.77 -26.75 -2.93
CA ALA A 268 -5.30 -25.38 -3.06
C ALA A 268 -4.50 -25.15 -4.35
N ARG A 269 -3.68 -26.12 -4.74
CA ARG A 269 -2.94 -26.07 -6.01
C ARG A 269 -3.90 -26.01 -7.21
N MET A 270 -4.93 -26.84 -7.21
CA MET A 270 -5.95 -26.80 -8.28
C MET A 270 -6.63 -25.45 -8.37
N LYS A 271 -7.09 -24.91 -7.24
CA LYS A 271 -7.72 -23.57 -7.16
C LYS A 271 -6.77 -22.46 -7.62
N SER A 272 -5.48 -22.53 -7.26
CA SER A 272 -4.48 -21.55 -7.71
C SER A 272 -4.26 -21.60 -9.22
N TYR A 273 -4.20 -22.78 -9.82
CA TYR A 273 -4.06 -22.91 -11.27
C TYR A 273 -5.31 -22.41 -12.02
N GLU A 274 -6.49 -22.70 -11.51
CA GLU A 274 -7.75 -22.21 -12.08
C GLU A 274 -7.84 -20.68 -11.99
N LEU A 275 -7.47 -20.09 -10.87
CA LEU A 275 -7.44 -18.62 -10.72
C LEU A 275 -6.42 -18.01 -11.69
N ALA A 276 -5.19 -18.55 -11.74
CA ALA A 276 -4.16 -18.06 -12.64
C ALA A 276 -4.60 -18.10 -14.12
N TYR A 277 -5.32 -19.16 -14.53
CA TYR A 277 -5.87 -19.25 -15.87
C TYR A 277 -6.96 -18.17 -16.12
N ARG A 278 -7.90 -17.99 -15.17
CA ARG A 278 -8.94 -16.96 -15.29
C ARG A 278 -8.36 -15.54 -15.32
N MET A 279 -7.29 -15.29 -14.58
CA MET A 279 -6.58 -14.02 -14.56
C MET A 279 -6.00 -13.62 -15.92
N GLN A 280 -5.60 -14.59 -16.76
CA GLN A 280 -5.05 -14.30 -18.09
C GLN A 280 -6.00 -13.55 -19.01
N THR A 281 -7.30 -13.68 -18.81
CA THR A 281 -8.31 -12.92 -19.56
C THR A 281 -8.80 -11.71 -18.75
N ALA A 282 -9.06 -11.90 -17.45
CA ALA A 282 -9.68 -10.89 -16.61
C ALA A 282 -8.75 -9.70 -16.31
N VAL A 283 -7.43 -9.95 -16.17
CA VAL A 283 -6.45 -8.87 -15.90
C VAL A 283 -6.24 -7.98 -17.14
N PRO A 284 -5.94 -8.50 -18.35
CA PRO A 284 -5.84 -7.67 -19.54
C PRO A 284 -7.11 -6.85 -19.81
N GLU A 285 -8.29 -7.42 -19.63
CA GLU A 285 -9.56 -6.70 -19.77
C GLU A 285 -9.70 -5.57 -18.75
N ALA A 286 -9.34 -5.82 -17.50
CA ALA A 286 -9.37 -4.79 -16.45
C ALA A 286 -8.36 -3.66 -16.73
N LEU A 287 -7.22 -3.97 -17.34
CA LEU A 287 -6.13 -3.03 -17.62
C LEU A 287 -6.21 -2.41 -19.04
N ASP A 288 -7.22 -2.73 -19.83
CA ASP A 288 -7.48 -2.04 -21.10
C ASP A 288 -8.08 -0.65 -20.83
N LEU A 289 -7.19 0.29 -20.51
CA LEU A 289 -7.55 1.67 -20.18
C LEU A 289 -8.05 2.46 -21.38
N ALA A 290 -7.84 1.98 -22.60
CA ALA A 290 -8.33 2.62 -23.83
C ALA A 290 -9.86 2.56 -23.96
N GLN A 291 -10.53 1.67 -23.21
CA GLN A 291 -11.99 1.62 -23.15
C GLN A 291 -12.62 2.74 -22.33
N GLU A 292 -11.83 3.48 -21.56
CA GLU A 292 -12.35 4.61 -20.79
C GLU A 292 -12.56 5.86 -21.68
N SER A 293 -13.58 6.65 -21.34
CA SER A 293 -13.85 7.89 -22.07
C SER A 293 -12.67 8.87 -22.00
N ALA A 294 -12.53 9.73 -23.00
CA ALA A 294 -11.51 10.78 -23.01
C ALA A 294 -11.61 11.67 -21.75
N GLU A 295 -12.84 11.99 -21.29
CA GLU A 295 -13.07 12.72 -20.06
C GLU A 295 -12.47 11.99 -18.83
N THR A 296 -12.69 10.69 -18.72
CA THR A 296 -12.12 9.88 -17.64
C THR A 296 -10.59 9.85 -17.76
N GLN A 297 -10.03 9.66 -18.95
CA GLN A 297 -8.59 9.66 -19.15
C GLN A 297 -7.96 11.02 -18.76
N THR A 298 -8.55 12.13 -19.14
CA THR A 298 -8.11 13.48 -18.74
C THR A 298 -8.25 13.70 -17.23
N LEU A 299 -9.32 13.21 -16.61
CA LEU A 299 -9.52 13.31 -15.15
C LEU A 299 -8.36 12.67 -14.35
N TYR A 300 -7.77 11.58 -14.87
CA TYR A 300 -6.60 10.94 -14.30
C TYR A 300 -5.26 11.51 -14.85
N GLY A 301 -5.30 12.51 -15.72
CA GLY A 301 -4.12 13.15 -16.29
C GLY A 301 -3.34 12.26 -17.26
N LEU A 302 -4.01 11.36 -18.01
CA LEU A 302 -3.36 10.48 -18.98
C LEU A 302 -2.87 11.23 -20.23
N ASP A 303 -3.39 12.41 -20.47
CA ASP A 303 -3.03 13.33 -21.55
C ASP A 303 -1.80 14.20 -21.23
N GLN A 304 -1.27 14.14 -20.01
CA GLN A 304 -0.12 14.90 -19.55
C GLN A 304 1.07 13.99 -19.28
N PRO A 305 2.25 14.23 -19.86
CA PRO A 305 3.42 13.34 -19.69
C PRO A 305 3.82 13.09 -18.24
N GLU A 306 3.73 14.12 -17.39
CA GLU A 306 4.17 14.05 -16.00
C GLU A 306 3.26 13.20 -15.11
N THR A 307 1.95 13.20 -15.38
CA THR A 307 0.94 12.51 -14.57
C THR A 307 0.55 11.15 -15.14
N LYS A 308 0.79 10.94 -16.47
CA LYS A 308 0.32 9.77 -17.21
C LYS A 308 0.63 8.45 -16.53
N GLY A 309 1.88 8.25 -16.09
CA GLY A 309 2.31 6.97 -15.50
C GLY A 309 1.54 6.62 -14.23
N PHE A 310 1.44 7.58 -13.31
CA PHE A 310 0.69 7.37 -12.07
C PHE A 310 -0.82 7.36 -12.31
N GLY A 311 -1.30 8.20 -13.23
CA GLY A 311 -2.70 8.21 -13.65
C GLY A 311 -3.18 6.86 -14.21
N GLN A 312 -2.36 6.20 -15.03
CA GLN A 312 -2.64 4.85 -15.51
C GLN A 312 -2.74 3.84 -14.35
N GLN A 313 -1.84 3.92 -13.36
CA GLN A 313 -1.88 3.04 -12.20
C GLN A 313 -3.16 3.25 -11.37
N LEU A 314 -3.57 4.50 -11.15
CA LEU A 314 -4.77 4.81 -10.38
C LEU A 314 -6.05 4.46 -11.14
N LEU A 315 -6.10 4.69 -12.44
CA LEU A 315 -7.22 4.27 -13.27
C LEU A 315 -7.35 2.75 -13.31
N ALA A 316 -6.25 2.02 -13.42
CA ALA A 316 -6.21 0.57 -13.30
C ALA A 316 -6.72 0.10 -11.92
N ALA A 317 -6.30 0.76 -10.84
CA ALA A 317 -6.77 0.44 -9.49
C ALA A 317 -8.28 0.63 -9.33
N ARG A 318 -8.86 1.71 -9.88
CA ARG A 318 -10.31 1.91 -9.87
C ARG A 318 -11.02 0.78 -10.62
N ARG A 319 -10.55 0.42 -11.82
CA ARG A 319 -11.14 -0.66 -12.63
C ARG A 319 -11.04 -2.04 -11.96
N LEU A 320 -9.93 -2.32 -11.29
CA LEU A 320 -9.74 -3.53 -10.50
C LEU A 320 -10.65 -3.56 -9.27
N SER A 321 -10.75 -2.44 -8.55
CA SER A 321 -11.66 -2.28 -7.41
C SER A 321 -13.11 -2.49 -7.82
N GLU A 322 -13.55 -1.90 -8.93
CA GLU A 322 -14.89 -2.06 -9.51
C GLU A 322 -15.20 -3.54 -9.81
N ARG A 323 -14.21 -4.34 -10.21
CA ARG A 323 -14.30 -5.78 -10.48
C ARG A 323 -14.12 -6.68 -9.25
N GLY A 324 -14.07 -6.09 -8.06
CA GLY A 324 -14.06 -6.83 -6.78
C GLY A 324 -12.68 -7.21 -6.26
N VAL A 325 -11.61 -6.55 -6.69
CA VAL A 325 -10.32 -6.64 -5.97
C VAL A 325 -10.45 -5.90 -4.64
N ARG A 326 -10.16 -6.60 -3.53
CA ARG A 326 -10.41 -6.07 -2.20
C ARG A 326 -9.34 -5.12 -1.70
N PHE A 327 -8.07 -5.43 -1.94
CA PHE A 327 -6.95 -4.62 -1.50
C PHE A 327 -6.00 -4.34 -2.68
N ILE A 328 -5.82 -3.07 -3.00
CA ILE A 328 -4.94 -2.63 -4.08
C ILE A 328 -3.92 -1.67 -3.50
N GLN A 329 -2.66 -2.09 -3.49
CA GLN A 329 -1.53 -1.30 -3.02
C GLN A 329 -0.80 -0.71 -4.21
N ILE A 330 -0.58 0.60 -4.18
CA ILE A 330 0.14 1.32 -5.23
C ILE A 330 1.34 2.00 -4.61
N MET A 331 2.52 1.60 -5.08
CA MET A 331 3.82 2.07 -4.57
C MET A 331 4.38 3.12 -5.52
N HIS A 332 4.34 4.39 -5.11
CA HIS A 332 4.89 5.50 -5.91
C HIS A 332 6.34 5.79 -5.56
N GLY A 333 7.15 5.94 -6.58
CA GLY A 333 8.57 6.32 -6.48
C GLY A 333 9.54 5.16 -6.66
N ASP A 334 10.49 5.34 -7.58
CA ASP A 334 11.56 4.39 -7.87
C ASP A 334 12.72 4.50 -6.87
N GLY A 335 13.71 3.61 -7.02
CA GLY A 335 14.88 3.55 -6.16
C GLY A 335 14.64 2.75 -4.87
N ALA A 336 15.71 2.30 -4.23
CA ALA A 336 15.63 1.48 -3.03
C ALA A 336 15.00 2.24 -1.86
N ALA A 337 15.40 3.49 -1.64
CA ALA A 337 14.84 4.37 -0.61
C ALA A 337 13.41 4.84 -0.96
N GLY A 338 13.18 5.11 -2.25
CA GLY A 338 11.98 5.75 -2.77
C GLY A 338 12.28 7.16 -3.29
N ALA A 339 11.50 7.63 -4.27
CA ALA A 339 11.80 8.90 -4.95
C ALA A 339 11.59 10.13 -4.05
N TRP A 340 10.76 10.02 -3.00
CA TRP A 340 10.52 11.12 -2.05
C TRP A 340 11.67 11.34 -1.05
N ASP A 341 12.76 10.55 -1.15
CA ASP A 341 13.94 10.67 -0.29
C ASP A 341 14.82 11.87 -0.69
N SER A 342 14.51 13.05 -0.16
CA SER A 342 15.12 14.33 -0.54
C SER A 342 16.07 14.90 0.52
N HIS A 343 17.23 14.26 0.70
CA HIS A 343 18.33 14.76 1.53
C HIS A 343 19.02 16.01 0.96
N SER A 344 18.75 16.31 -0.32
CA SER A 344 19.14 17.52 -1.03
C SER A 344 18.10 17.84 -2.10
N GLY A 345 18.03 19.09 -2.56
CA GLY A 345 17.13 19.51 -3.64
C GLY A 345 15.65 19.28 -3.34
N LEU A 346 15.23 19.35 -2.08
CA LEU A 346 13.87 19.00 -1.63
C LEU A 346 12.79 19.72 -2.45
N LYS A 347 12.95 21.02 -2.68
CA LYS A 347 12.00 21.82 -3.46
C LYS A 347 11.75 21.22 -4.85
N ASN A 348 12.82 20.94 -5.58
CA ASN A 348 12.73 20.42 -6.95
C ASN A 348 12.22 18.97 -6.96
N GLY A 349 12.72 18.13 -6.04
CA GLY A 349 12.32 16.74 -5.91
C GLY A 349 10.83 16.62 -5.58
N HIS A 350 10.41 17.20 -4.46
CA HIS A 350 9.03 17.10 -3.97
C HIS A 350 8.02 17.78 -4.91
N SER A 351 8.32 18.98 -5.47
CA SER A 351 7.39 19.63 -6.41
C SER A 351 7.17 18.81 -7.68
N LYS A 352 8.23 18.17 -8.20
CA LYS A 352 8.12 17.28 -9.37
C LYS A 352 7.25 16.05 -9.04
N LEU A 353 7.47 15.42 -7.89
CA LEU A 353 6.71 14.23 -7.49
C LEU A 353 5.26 14.58 -7.12
N ALA A 354 5.04 15.73 -6.47
CA ALA A 354 3.70 16.22 -6.19
C ALA A 354 2.91 16.43 -7.50
N LYS A 355 3.54 17.02 -8.52
CA LYS A 355 2.91 17.16 -9.84
C LYS A 355 2.50 15.83 -10.47
N GLN A 356 3.29 14.75 -10.23
CA GLN A 356 2.97 13.42 -10.74
C GLN A 356 1.73 12.83 -10.07
N VAL A 357 1.53 13.08 -8.77
CA VAL A 357 0.50 12.38 -7.98
C VAL A 357 -0.76 13.19 -7.73
N ASP A 358 -0.70 14.51 -7.75
CA ASP A 358 -1.78 15.40 -7.32
C ASP A 358 -3.05 15.25 -8.20
N LEU A 359 -2.94 15.50 -9.50
CA LEU A 359 -4.08 15.39 -10.42
C LEU A 359 -4.64 13.96 -10.48
N PRO A 360 -3.82 12.89 -10.66
CA PRO A 360 -4.34 11.54 -10.70
C PRO A 360 -5.06 11.11 -9.42
N THR A 361 -4.55 11.53 -8.25
CA THR A 361 -5.15 11.19 -6.96
C THR A 361 -6.52 11.87 -6.79
N ALA A 362 -6.62 13.15 -7.13
CA ALA A 362 -7.90 13.84 -7.15
C ALA A 362 -8.86 13.22 -8.18
N GLY A 363 -8.34 12.82 -9.34
CA GLY A 363 -9.11 12.10 -10.38
C GLY A 363 -9.70 10.81 -9.84
N LEU A 364 -8.89 10.02 -9.11
CA LEU A 364 -9.37 8.80 -8.45
C LEU A 364 -10.51 9.08 -7.47
N LEU A 365 -10.37 10.05 -6.56
CA LEU A 365 -11.40 10.39 -5.58
C LEU A 365 -12.71 10.83 -6.25
N LYS A 366 -12.61 11.73 -7.24
CA LYS A 366 -13.76 12.24 -8.00
C LYS A 366 -14.46 11.14 -8.80
N ASP A 367 -13.70 10.23 -9.43
CA ASP A 367 -14.26 9.12 -10.22
C ASP A 367 -14.94 8.08 -9.32
N LEU A 368 -14.31 7.72 -8.20
CA LEU A 368 -14.91 6.83 -7.20
C LEU A 368 -16.21 7.44 -6.65
N LYS A 369 -16.22 8.74 -6.31
CA LYS A 369 -17.42 9.44 -5.82
C LYS A 369 -18.51 9.46 -6.87
N ARG A 370 -18.20 9.87 -8.10
CA ARG A 370 -19.16 9.96 -9.22
C ARG A 370 -19.83 8.61 -9.51
N ARG A 371 -19.11 7.50 -9.30
CA ARG A 371 -19.60 6.13 -9.54
C ARG A 371 -20.29 5.51 -8.32
N GLY A 372 -20.35 6.19 -7.17
CA GLY A 372 -20.84 5.62 -5.91
C GLY A 372 -19.92 4.55 -5.32
N LEU A 373 -18.69 4.42 -5.84
CA LEU A 373 -17.71 3.45 -5.36
C LEU A 373 -16.97 3.94 -4.11
N LEU A 374 -16.93 5.25 -3.88
CA LEU A 374 -16.28 5.84 -2.72
C LEU A 374 -16.99 5.44 -1.42
N ASP A 375 -18.31 5.21 -1.47
CA ASP A 375 -19.13 4.81 -0.31
C ASP A 375 -18.80 3.40 0.22
N GLU A 376 -18.06 2.59 -0.55
CA GLU A 376 -17.64 1.25 -0.16
C GLU A 376 -16.11 1.02 -0.26
N THR A 377 -15.35 2.04 -0.61
CA THR A 377 -13.90 1.97 -0.81
C THR A 377 -13.18 2.97 0.09
N ILE A 378 -12.23 2.48 0.87
CA ILE A 378 -11.29 3.33 1.62
C ILE A 378 -10.13 3.67 0.70
N VAL A 379 -9.78 4.95 0.61
CA VAL A 379 -8.54 5.42 -0.02
C VAL A 379 -7.61 5.92 1.08
N VAL A 380 -6.39 5.40 1.12
CA VAL A 380 -5.33 5.82 2.06
C VAL A 380 -4.18 6.40 1.26
N PHE A 381 -3.69 7.57 1.65
CA PHE A 381 -2.46 8.17 1.14
C PHE A 381 -1.45 8.26 2.27
N ALA A 382 -0.31 7.61 2.12
CA ALA A 382 0.64 7.42 3.20
C ALA A 382 2.10 7.47 2.72
N THR A 383 2.98 7.60 3.69
CA THR A 383 4.44 7.52 3.56
C THR A 383 5.00 6.87 4.83
N GLU A 384 6.26 6.44 4.81
CA GLU A 384 6.87 5.72 5.94
C GLU A 384 7.25 6.60 7.14
N PHE A 385 7.55 7.88 6.91
CA PHE A 385 7.89 8.90 7.90
C PHE A 385 7.85 10.30 7.27
N GLY A 386 8.06 11.34 8.07
CA GLY A 386 8.15 12.73 7.63
C GLY A 386 9.58 13.19 7.32
N ARG A 387 9.76 14.51 7.30
CA ARG A 387 11.05 15.17 7.11
C ARG A 387 11.34 16.15 8.24
N THR A 388 12.63 16.32 8.60
CA THR A 388 13.02 17.21 9.68
C THR A 388 12.69 18.69 9.39
N PRO A 389 12.28 19.48 10.40
CA PRO A 389 12.15 20.94 10.25
C PRO A 389 13.50 21.63 10.03
N GLY A 390 14.60 21.00 10.47
CA GLY A 390 15.95 21.45 10.21
C GLY A 390 16.48 21.00 8.86
N THR A 391 17.39 21.81 8.30
CA THR A 391 18.03 21.52 7.00
C THR A 391 19.06 20.40 7.12
N GLN A 392 19.10 19.56 6.09
CA GLN A 392 20.25 18.72 5.78
C GLN A 392 20.97 19.29 4.58
N GLY A 393 22.29 19.47 4.69
CA GLY A 393 23.05 20.14 3.64
C GLY A 393 22.57 21.57 3.40
N ALA A 394 22.50 21.98 2.16
CA ALA A 394 22.06 23.32 1.76
C ALA A 394 20.53 23.45 1.61
N ASP A 395 19.87 22.42 1.06
CA ASP A 395 18.53 22.52 0.51
C ASP A 395 17.69 21.22 0.64
N GLY A 396 18.06 20.36 1.58
CA GLY A 396 17.36 19.12 1.89
C GLY A 396 16.81 19.03 3.30
N ARG A 397 16.05 17.98 3.58
CA ARG A 397 15.58 17.59 4.91
C ARG A 397 15.93 16.14 5.18
N ASP A 398 16.32 15.83 6.42
CA ASP A 398 16.59 14.47 6.87
C ASP A 398 15.29 13.70 7.16
N HIS A 399 15.41 12.40 7.39
CA HIS A 399 14.30 11.55 7.85
C HIS A 399 13.78 12.00 9.21
N HIS A 400 12.46 11.93 9.41
CA HIS A 400 11.83 12.34 10.64
C HIS A 400 10.70 11.41 11.06
N ALA A 401 10.91 10.71 12.16
CA ALA A 401 9.98 9.70 12.65
C ALA A 401 8.92 10.27 13.63
N PHE A 402 9.12 11.48 14.17
CA PHE A 402 8.31 11.99 15.27
C PHE A 402 7.05 12.74 14.85
N GLY A 403 6.94 13.11 13.60
CA GLY A 403 5.80 13.82 13.04
C GLY A 403 5.71 13.62 11.53
N PHE A 404 4.55 13.18 11.02
CA PHE A 404 4.23 13.16 9.61
C PHE A 404 2.72 13.08 9.38
N SER A 405 2.29 13.27 8.14
CA SER A 405 0.88 13.28 7.77
C SER A 405 0.51 12.10 6.89
N VAL A 406 -0.68 11.56 7.15
CA VAL A 406 -1.40 10.58 6.35
C VAL A 406 -2.80 11.14 6.12
N TRP A 407 -3.48 10.76 5.07
CA TRP A 407 -4.89 11.05 4.95
C TRP A 407 -5.69 9.84 4.47
N MET A 408 -6.97 9.85 4.79
CA MET A 408 -7.93 8.82 4.42
C MET A 408 -9.19 9.45 3.83
N ALA A 409 -9.84 8.72 2.92
CA ALA A 409 -11.11 9.15 2.32
C ALA A 409 -11.99 7.93 2.02
N GLY A 410 -13.29 8.15 1.90
CA GLY A 410 -14.25 7.14 1.45
C GLY A 410 -15.01 6.47 2.57
N ALA A 411 -15.40 5.23 2.36
CA ALA A 411 -16.35 4.47 3.15
C ALA A 411 -16.16 4.58 4.68
N GLY A 412 -17.10 5.22 5.35
CA GLY A 412 -17.09 5.40 6.82
C GLY A 412 -16.09 6.43 7.34
N ILE A 413 -15.39 7.16 6.42
CA ILE A 413 -14.50 8.27 6.78
C ILE A 413 -15.28 9.57 6.73
N LYS A 414 -15.12 10.41 7.73
CA LYS A 414 -15.66 11.76 7.80
C LYS A 414 -14.74 12.71 7.03
N GLY A 415 -15.20 13.21 5.89
CA GLY A 415 -14.44 14.16 5.10
C GLY A 415 -14.45 15.58 5.68
N GLY A 416 -13.52 16.43 5.21
CA GLY A 416 -13.41 17.81 5.62
C GLY A 416 -12.88 18.01 7.04
N VAL A 417 -12.14 17.05 7.60
CA VAL A 417 -11.62 17.13 8.97
C VAL A 417 -10.10 17.01 9.02
N VAL A 418 -9.53 17.61 10.05
CA VAL A 418 -8.13 17.45 10.45
C VAL A 418 -8.12 16.84 11.85
N ASN A 419 -7.41 15.73 12.02
CA ASN A 419 -7.22 15.08 13.30
C ASN A 419 -5.75 15.20 13.73
N GLY A 420 -5.56 15.59 14.98
CA GLY A 420 -4.27 15.77 15.59
C GLY A 420 -3.41 16.89 15.00
N ALA A 421 -2.30 17.17 15.65
CA ALA A 421 -1.35 18.18 15.20
C ALA A 421 0.10 17.80 15.56
N THR A 422 1.05 18.29 14.77
CA THR A 422 2.44 18.43 15.19
C THR A 422 2.64 19.81 15.81
N ASP A 423 3.75 19.99 16.55
CA ASP A 423 4.14 21.29 17.08
C ASP A 423 4.37 22.35 15.99
N GLU A 424 4.65 23.58 16.38
CA GLU A 424 4.76 24.74 15.49
C GLU A 424 5.89 24.63 14.47
N LEU A 425 6.87 23.75 14.73
CA LEU A 425 7.95 23.45 13.80
C LEU A 425 7.69 22.19 12.96
N GLY A 426 6.65 21.40 13.31
CA GLY A 426 6.43 20.08 12.71
C GLY A 426 7.39 19.02 13.23
N TYR A 427 7.92 19.20 14.44
CA TYR A 427 8.91 18.30 15.00
C TYR A 427 8.28 17.08 15.70
N HIS A 428 7.32 17.29 16.58
CA HIS A 428 6.64 16.21 17.32
C HIS A 428 5.15 16.21 17.07
N ALA A 429 4.57 15.04 16.91
CA ALA A 429 3.14 14.84 17.04
C ALA A 429 2.76 15.06 18.51
N ILE A 430 1.99 16.13 18.79
CA ILE A 430 1.67 16.60 20.15
C ILE A 430 0.19 16.49 20.50
N GLU A 431 -0.71 16.67 19.53
CA GLU A 431 -2.15 16.47 19.71
C GLU A 431 -2.55 15.14 19.08
N ASP A 432 -3.27 14.31 19.79
CA ASP A 432 -3.76 13.00 19.36
C ASP A 432 -2.70 12.22 18.54
N PRO A 433 -1.55 11.87 19.12
CA PRO A 433 -0.46 11.25 18.38
C PRO A 433 -0.78 9.82 18.00
N HIS A 434 -0.81 9.52 16.70
CA HIS A 434 -1.12 8.21 16.14
C HIS A 434 0.12 7.45 15.68
N TYR A 435 0.26 6.23 16.18
CA TYR A 435 1.27 5.31 15.68
C TYR A 435 0.79 4.63 14.39
N VAL A 436 1.72 4.16 13.56
CA VAL A 436 1.39 3.57 12.25
C VAL A 436 0.32 2.45 12.30
N THR A 437 0.23 1.71 13.41
CA THR A 437 -0.78 0.66 13.59
C THR A 437 -2.19 1.19 13.79
N ASP A 438 -2.37 2.47 14.13
CA ASP A 438 -3.71 3.07 14.28
C ASP A 438 -4.42 3.18 12.92
N ILE A 439 -3.66 3.39 11.84
CA ILE A 439 -4.19 3.28 10.47
C ILE A 439 -4.69 1.86 10.19
N HIS A 440 -3.92 0.84 10.62
CA HIS A 440 -4.33 -0.56 10.46
C HIS A 440 -5.61 -0.87 11.24
N ALA A 441 -5.69 -0.41 12.50
CA ALA A 441 -6.87 -0.59 13.33
C ALA A 441 -8.11 0.06 12.72
N THR A 442 -7.96 1.28 12.21
CA THR A 442 -9.04 2.05 11.57
C THR A 442 -9.53 1.37 10.29
N VAL A 443 -8.62 0.94 9.40
CA VAL A 443 -8.98 0.21 8.18
C VAL A 443 -9.65 -1.13 8.50
N ASN A 444 -9.11 -1.89 9.46
CA ASN A 444 -9.72 -3.16 9.89
C ASN A 444 -11.12 -2.94 10.47
N SER A 445 -11.30 -1.93 11.30
CA SER A 445 -12.60 -1.57 11.86
C SER A 445 -13.63 -1.27 10.75
N LEU A 446 -13.28 -0.44 9.79
CA LEU A 446 -14.16 -0.12 8.66
C LEU A 446 -14.51 -1.34 7.80
N LEU A 447 -13.59 -2.29 7.64
CA LEU A 447 -13.81 -3.56 6.95
C LEU A 447 -14.56 -4.61 7.78
N GLY A 448 -14.91 -4.30 9.02
CA GLY A 448 -15.59 -5.23 9.92
C GLY A 448 -14.67 -6.31 10.49
N ILE A 449 -13.37 -6.10 10.52
CA ILE A 449 -12.38 -7.05 11.06
C ILE A 449 -11.99 -6.65 12.48
N ASP A 450 -12.18 -7.58 13.42
CA ASP A 450 -11.46 -7.54 14.69
C ASP A 450 -10.13 -8.31 14.51
N PRO A 451 -8.98 -7.65 14.48
CA PRO A 451 -7.70 -8.32 14.28
C PRO A 451 -7.37 -9.31 15.40
N ARG A 452 -8.00 -9.13 16.61
CA ARG A 452 -7.81 -10.05 17.73
C ARG A 452 -8.50 -11.41 17.51
N ARG A 453 -9.39 -11.51 16.54
CA ARG A 453 -10.11 -12.74 16.16
C ARG A 453 -9.49 -13.46 14.97
N LEU A 454 -8.47 -12.86 14.33
CA LEU A 454 -7.72 -13.51 13.26
C LEU A 454 -6.67 -14.44 13.88
N GLU A 455 -6.92 -15.72 13.85
CA GLU A 455 -6.02 -16.74 14.39
C GLU A 455 -5.34 -17.53 13.28
N VAL A 456 -4.07 -17.87 13.49
CA VAL A 456 -3.27 -18.72 12.61
C VAL A 456 -2.74 -19.88 13.43
N SER A 457 -3.06 -21.12 13.04
CA SER A 457 -2.64 -22.31 13.74
C SER A 457 -1.12 -22.43 13.76
N GLY A 458 -0.56 -22.86 14.88
CA GLY A 458 0.88 -22.98 15.06
C GLY A 458 1.65 -21.67 15.23
N HIS A 459 0.98 -20.51 15.07
CA HIS A 459 1.59 -19.22 15.31
C HIS A 459 0.99 -18.53 16.54
N LYS A 460 1.85 -18.17 17.47
CA LYS A 460 1.44 -17.39 18.62
C LYS A 460 1.02 -16.00 18.14
N ARG A 461 -0.19 -15.62 18.53
CA ARG A 461 -0.68 -14.27 18.31
C ARG A 461 0.25 -13.27 18.98
N LEU A 462 0.66 -12.26 18.22
CA LEU A 462 1.43 -11.16 18.78
C LEU A 462 0.43 -10.20 19.45
N ASP A 463 0.37 -10.23 20.78
CA ASP A 463 -0.56 -9.42 21.59
C ASP A 463 -0.16 -7.92 21.65
N ARG A 464 0.73 -7.46 20.78
CA ARG A 464 1.23 -6.10 20.79
C ARG A 464 0.83 -5.34 19.54
N ASP A 465 0.39 -4.12 19.78
CA ASP A 465 0.23 -3.05 18.80
C ASP A 465 -0.73 -3.36 17.66
N TYR A 466 -1.96 -3.74 18.01
CA TYR A 466 -3.05 -3.74 17.04
C TYR A 466 -3.47 -2.34 16.63
N GLY A 467 -2.95 -1.31 17.30
CA GLY A 467 -3.34 0.08 17.16
C GLY A 467 -4.70 0.38 17.82
N HIS A 468 -5.06 1.64 17.74
CA HIS A 468 -6.33 2.18 18.18
C HIS A 468 -7.07 2.74 16.99
N VAL A 469 -8.36 2.53 16.93
CA VAL A 469 -9.20 3.14 15.89
C VAL A 469 -9.19 4.66 16.08
N ILE A 470 -8.96 5.40 15.02
CA ILE A 470 -9.00 6.86 15.02
C ILE A 470 -10.47 7.27 14.88
N GLU A 471 -11.18 7.31 16.00
CA GLU A 471 -12.64 7.49 16.02
C GLU A 471 -13.06 8.86 15.47
N ASP A 472 -12.27 9.90 15.69
CA ASP A 472 -12.60 11.29 15.29
C ASP A 472 -12.70 11.51 13.78
N ILE A 473 -12.11 10.60 13.00
CA ILE A 473 -12.23 10.62 11.53
C ILE A 473 -13.32 9.70 10.99
N LEU A 474 -14.12 9.06 11.86
CA LEU A 474 -15.19 8.16 11.45
C LEU A 474 -16.55 8.86 11.40
N SER A 475 -17.39 8.47 10.42
CA SER A 475 -18.75 8.99 10.20
C SER A 475 -19.82 8.05 10.79
#